data_ebbb18553b5b1751699807c7c1312b27
#
_entry.id   ebbb18553b5b1751699807c7c1312b27
#
_cell.length_a   1.000
_cell.length_b   1.000
_cell.length_c   1.000
_cell.angle_alpha   90.00
_cell.angle_beta   90.00
_cell.angle_gamma   90.00
#
_symmetry.space_group_name_H-M   'P 1'
#
loop_
_entity.id
_entity.type
_entity.pdbx_description
1 polymer ?
#
loop_
_entity_poly.entity_id
_entity_poly.type
_entity_poly.pdbx_seq_one_letter_code
_entity_poly.pdbx_strand_id
1 'polypeptide(L)' 'MAKQTLRDFYGRIIGTLETNEDRNPEYNGDVTARDFYSRILGYYRKRRNITTDFYGRKIGDGDLTASLVWQAWNENKNK' A
#
# COMPACT_ATOMS: atom_id res chain seq x y z
N MET A 1 -7.95 -6.49 11.40
CA MET A 1 -7.19 -5.81 10.34
C MET A 1 -5.75 -5.59 10.81
N ALA A 2 -4.77 -6.10 10.09
CA ALA A 2 -3.38 -5.88 10.42
C ALA A 2 -2.90 -4.58 9.76
N LYS A 3 -2.17 -3.79 10.51
CA LYS A 3 -1.67 -2.51 10.02
C LYS A 3 -0.16 -2.43 10.26
N GLN A 4 0.59 -2.11 9.21
CA GLN A 4 2.02 -1.91 9.29
C GLN A 4 2.34 -0.44 9.01
N THR A 5 3.06 0.20 9.94
CA THR A 5 3.51 1.58 9.74
C THR A 5 4.90 1.53 9.12
N LEU A 6 5.07 2.23 8.00
CA LEU A 6 6.36 2.35 7.35
C LEU A 6 7.04 3.65 7.79
N ARG A 7 8.35 3.55 8.06
CA ARG A 7 9.16 4.69 8.50
C ARG A 7 10.39 4.81 7.61
N ASP A 8 10.87 6.03 7.46
CA ASP A 8 12.11 6.27 6.72
C ASP A 8 13.32 6.01 7.62
N PHE A 9 14.50 6.27 7.10
CA PHE A 9 15.76 6.09 7.80
C PHE A 9 15.83 6.90 9.10
N TYR A 10 15.15 8.04 9.15
CA TYR A 10 15.13 8.92 10.33
C TYR A 10 14.00 8.61 11.29
N GLY A 11 13.23 7.56 11.04
CA GLY A 11 12.13 7.15 11.90
C GLY A 11 10.83 7.92 11.65
N ARG A 12 10.77 8.74 10.61
CA ARG A 12 9.54 9.49 10.28
C ARG A 12 8.55 8.57 9.59
N ILE A 13 7.27 8.70 9.95
CA ILE A 13 6.21 7.90 9.33
C ILE A 13 6.01 8.37 7.89
N ILE A 14 6.17 7.46 6.93
CA ILE A 14 6.00 7.76 5.51
C ILE A 14 4.68 7.25 4.96
N GLY A 15 4.06 6.31 5.64
CA GLY A 15 2.78 5.77 5.23
C GLY A 15 2.44 4.50 5.98
N THR A 16 1.36 3.86 5.58
CA THR A 16 0.88 2.63 6.21
C THR A 16 0.42 1.62 5.18
N LEU A 17 0.52 0.34 5.55
CA LEU A 17 -0.04 -0.78 4.80
C LEU A 17 -1.06 -1.46 5.69
N GLU A 18 -2.30 -1.58 5.22
CA GLU A 18 -3.37 -2.23 5.97
C GLU A 18 -3.74 -3.53 5.26
N THR A 19 -3.57 -4.65 5.96
CA THR A 19 -3.93 -5.97 5.44
C THR A 19 -5.38 -6.27 5.82
N ASN A 20 -6.19 -6.60 4.82
CA ASN A 20 -7.58 -6.94 5.04
C ASN A 20 -7.71 -8.38 5.57
N GLU A 21 -8.38 -8.55 6.70
CA GLU A 21 -8.66 -9.84 7.31
C GLU A 21 -10.14 -10.18 7.18
N ASP A 22 -10.68 -10.02 5.97
CA ASP A 22 -12.08 -10.31 5.70
C ASP A 22 -12.36 -11.82 5.78
N ARG A 23 -13.57 -12.18 6.18
CA ARG A 23 -14.03 -13.57 6.17
C ARG A 23 -14.19 -14.11 4.75
N ASN A 24 -14.45 -13.22 3.80
CA ASN A 24 -14.54 -13.60 2.40
C ASN A 24 -13.14 -13.91 1.86
N PRO A 25 -12.87 -15.17 1.43
CA PRO A 25 -11.53 -15.53 0.94
C PRO A 25 -11.07 -14.69 -0.24
N GLU A 26 -11.99 -14.10 -0.98
CA GLU A 26 -11.68 -13.26 -2.14
C GLU A 26 -10.91 -12.01 -1.75
N TYR A 27 -11.21 -11.45 -0.57
CA TYR A 27 -10.60 -10.19 -0.12
C TYR A 27 -9.59 -10.38 1.00
N ASN A 28 -9.51 -11.58 1.58
CA ASN A 28 -8.62 -11.83 2.70
C ASN A 28 -7.17 -11.77 2.25
N GLY A 29 -6.38 -10.93 2.92
CA GLY A 29 -4.97 -10.75 2.61
C GLY A 29 -4.68 -9.64 1.60
N ASP A 30 -5.72 -8.99 1.07
CA ASP A 30 -5.53 -7.78 0.26
C ASP A 30 -4.93 -6.68 1.12
N VAL A 31 -4.02 -5.90 0.53
CA VAL A 31 -3.32 -4.83 1.25
C VAL A 31 -3.72 -3.49 0.65
N THR A 32 -4.03 -2.53 1.51
CA THR A 32 -4.29 -1.14 1.11
C THR A 32 -3.07 -0.30 1.49
N ALA A 33 -2.48 0.38 0.52
CA ALA A 33 -1.35 1.28 0.74
C ALA A 33 -1.86 2.71 0.92
N ARG A 34 -1.43 3.37 2.00
CA ARG A 34 -1.77 4.76 2.29
C ARG A 34 -0.50 5.57 2.50
N ASP A 35 -0.53 6.84 2.09
CA ASP A 35 0.56 7.76 2.36
C ASP A 35 0.47 8.28 3.81
N PHE A 36 1.37 9.20 4.18
CA PHE A 36 1.38 9.72 5.55
C PHE A 36 0.19 10.65 5.84
N TYR A 37 -0.54 11.10 4.81
CA TYR A 37 -1.81 11.82 4.96
C TYR A 37 -3.01 10.87 5.02
N SER A 38 -2.77 9.55 5.01
CA SER A 38 -3.81 8.50 4.99
C SER A 38 -4.60 8.44 3.68
N ARG A 39 -4.07 9.02 2.61
CA ARG A 39 -4.70 8.90 1.28
C ARG A 39 -4.35 7.56 0.67
N ILE A 40 -5.32 6.91 0.03
CA ILE A 40 -5.10 5.62 -0.60
C ILE A 40 -4.24 5.80 -1.85
N LEU A 41 -3.13 5.05 -1.91
CA LEU A 41 -2.21 5.05 -3.04
C LEU A 41 -2.51 3.91 -4.01
N GLY A 42 -2.93 2.78 -3.49
CA GLY A 42 -3.22 1.61 -4.30
C GLY A 42 -3.48 0.39 -3.44
N TYR A 43 -3.60 -0.75 -4.12
CA TYR A 43 -3.97 -2.01 -3.46
C TYR A 43 -3.14 -3.15 -4.00
N TYR A 44 -2.83 -4.12 -3.11
CA TYR A 44 -2.33 -5.42 -3.51
C TYR A 44 -3.49 -6.41 -3.45
N ARG A 45 -3.75 -7.09 -4.57
CA ARG A 45 -4.80 -8.12 -4.67
C ARG A 45 -4.13 -9.50 -4.56
N LYS A 46 -4.20 -10.08 -3.36
CA LYS A 46 -3.53 -11.34 -3.06
C LYS A 46 -3.96 -12.46 -3.99
N ARG A 47 -5.25 -12.56 -4.29
CA ARG A 47 -5.78 -13.63 -5.13
C ARG A 47 -5.19 -13.62 -6.53
N ARG A 48 -4.96 -12.44 -7.09
CA ARG A 48 -4.40 -12.28 -8.43
C ARG A 48 -2.89 -12.09 -8.41
N ASN A 49 -2.33 -11.88 -7.23
CA ASN A 49 -0.91 -11.56 -7.02
C ASN A 49 -0.46 -10.36 -7.86
N ILE A 50 -1.27 -9.31 -7.85
CA ILE A 50 -0.98 -8.07 -8.58
C ILE A 50 -1.18 -6.87 -7.65
N THR A 51 -0.46 -5.79 -7.95
CA THR A 51 -0.66 -4.50 -7.30
C THR A 51 -1.32 -3.55 -8.28
N THR A 52 -2.33 -2.82 -7.82
CA THR A 52 -3.08 -1.85 -8.63
C THR A 52 -2.97 -0.47 -8.02
N ASP A 53 -3.23 0.57 -8.82
CA ASP A 53 -3.38 1.92 -8.31
C ASP A 53 -4.78 2.08 -7.68
N PHE A 54 -5.08 3.28 -7.17
CA PHE A 54 -6.38 3.50 -6.52
C PHE A 54 -7.54 3.53 -7.52
N TYR A 55 -7.27 3.59 -8.82
CA TYR A 55 -8.28 3.44 -9.87
C TYR A 55 -8.50 1.98 -10.24
N GLY A 56 -7.72 1.04 -9.68
CA GLY A 56 -7.82 -0.37 -10.01
C GLY A 56 -6.99 -0.82 -11.20
N ARG A 57 -6.16 0.06 -11.76
CA ARG A 57 -5.30 -0.30 -12.90
C ARG A 57 -4.06 -1.03 -12.41
N LYS A 58 -3.70 -2.11 -13.11
CA LYS A 58 -2.54 -2.92 -12.74
C LYS A 58 -1.25 -2.10 -12.85
N ILE A 59 -0.45 -2.12 -11.78
CA ILE A 59 0.88 -1.51 -11.74
C ILE A 59 1.94 -2.56 -12.03
N GLY A 60 1.80 -3.74 -11.45
CA GLY A 60 2.75 -4.82 -11.64
C GLY A 60 2.32 -6.08 -10.92
N ASP A 61 3.12 -7.14 -11.06
CA ASP A 61 2.89 -8.42 -10.41
C ASP A 61 3.53 -8.41 -9.01
N GLY A 62 2.95 -9.20 -8.10
CA GLY A 62 3.45 -9.29 -6.73
C GLY A 62 3.02 -8.10 -5.88
N ASP A 63 3.52 -8.06 -4.65
CA ASP A 63 3.20 -7.02 -3.69
C ASP A 63 4.18 -5.85 -3.83
N LEU A 64 3.71 -4.77 -4.44
CA LEU A 64 4.47 -3.54 -4.65
C LEU A 64 3.97 -2.38 -3.76
N THR A 65 3.15 -2.69 -2.75
CA THR A 65 2.52 -1.64 -1.92
C THR A 65 3.54 -0.80 -1.18
N ALA A 66 4.61 -1.39 -0.65
CA ALA A 66 5.67 -0.63 0.01
C ALA A 66 6.33 0.34 -0.97
N SER A 67 6.54 -0.07 -2.21
CA SER A 67 7.10 0.79 -3.26
C SER A 67 6.21 1.98 -3.56
N LEU A 68 4.89 1.80 -3.54
CA LEU A 68 3.94 2.90 -3.72
C LEU A 68 4.10 3.95 -2.63
N VAL A 69 4.24 3.51 -1.38
CA VAL A 69 4.41 4.41 -0.24
C VAL A 69 5.72 5.19 -0.37
N TRP A 70 6.82 4.50 -0.68
CA TRP A 70 8.13 5.14 -0.85
C TRP A 70 8.13 6.13 -2.01
N GLN A 71 7.49 5.78 -3.12
CA GLN A 71 7.40 6.68 -4.28
C GLN A 71 6.63 7.95 -3.92
N ALA A 72 5.50 7.82 -3.24
CA ALA A 72 4.71 8.97 -2.82
C ALA A 72 5.48 9.87 -1.86
N TRP A 73 6.23 9.27 -0.93
CA TRP A 73 7.06 10.00 0.01
C TRP A 73 8.14 10.81 -0.71
N ASN A 74 8.83 10.16 -1.66
CA ASN A 74 9.91 10.82 -2.41
C ASN A 74 9.38 11.97 -3.27
N GLU A 75 8.23 11.80 -3.91
CA GLU A 75 7.60 12.85 -4.70
C GLU A 75 7.24 14.05 -3.84
N ASN A 76 6.67 13.80 -2.66
CA ASN A 76 6.28 14.85 -1.74
C ASN A 76 7.49 15.57 -1.16
N LYS A 77 8.58 14.84 -0.91
CA LYS A 77 9.82 15.39 -0.36
C LYS A 77 10.52 16.34 -1.34
N ASN A 78 10.34 16.13 -2.63
CA ASN A 78 11.00 16.91 -3.68
C ASN A 78 10.25 18.18 -4.08
N LYS A 79 9.17 18.50 -3.40
CA LYS A 79 8.39 19.71 -3.66
C LYS A 79 8.84 20.89 -2.82
#